data_c1068d65a41486cc46114ce6ca3438cf
#
_entry.id   c1068d65a41486cc46114ce6ca3438cf
#
_cell.length_a   1.000
_cell.length_b   1.000
_cell.length_c   1.000
_cell.angle_alpha   90.00
_cell.angle_beta   90.00
_cell.angle_gamma   90.00
#
_symmetry.space_group_name_H-M   'P 1'
#
loop_
_entity.id
_entity.type
_entity.pdbx_description
1 polymer ?
#
loop_
_entity_poly.entity_id
_entity_poly.type
_entity_poly.pdbx_seq_one_letter_code
_entity_poly.pdbx_strand_id
1 'polypeptide(L)'
;GMIAILPGCGKRQEIKTIWQIGINDNSAAEFALSPGDYKEFLNHDFGWEDRFFLIGKSDPQKDFPYILPGPDDAWGRTSHTAGIRTHVLNILFRMKSVSDHGNWKLIIDILDTHKNRPPYFKVTVNGKSWKYILPKGGGDESLTGNYDKIKRHAIEILLDPALIKKGGNEINLTNLEGSWLIFDDIRLEGPANANMDKTTGPAYLRGVEVADYQLPEISSQPLLVDLEHLYGSSNVEVKVDGKTILEQVLEQGRYILEAPMPAVTSQQKSRYTILIDGRVVEKGSVIRTPKKDMTAADYIDTRMGTAHSRWMIAPGSWMPFSMVKLSPDNQNPGWQAGYEPSFESIGTFSHIHEWTMAGLGIMPVNGPLKTKIGDQSIFKKDTLSYRSLIDKQSEEAKVGYYKADLTDYNIKAELTSTTRCGFQRYSYPPGTDSRVMIDLKVPSEYRFDILEAKINRVSSRRIEGYSKQQSKKVWSSDVNQDYVIYFVIEFDRDIMNFGGWVNNEILNEEEIYAESPEIMGCFAEFDTRRNQVVQVRFG
;
A
#
# COMPACT_ATOMS: atom_id res chain seq x y z
N GLY A 1 -9.24 40.71 48.52
CA GLY A 1 -8.35 39.63 48.18
C GLY A 1 -8.10 39.64 46.70
N MET A 2 -6.95 40.17 46.26
CA MET A 2 -6.46 40.11 44.88
C MET A 2 -5.87 38.73 44.63
N ILE A 3 -6.43 37.97 43.70
CA ILE A 3 -5.82 36.72 43.19
C ILE A 3 -4.89 37.12 42.06
N ALA A 4 -3.59 37.00 42.27
CA ALA A 4 -2.58 37.16 41.22
C ALA A 4 -2.60 35.91 40.36
N ILE A 5 -3.03 36.07 39.12
CA ILE A 5 -2.86 35.06 38.07
C ILE A 5 -1.41 35.19 37.58
N LEU A 6 -0.57 34.22 37.93
CA LEU A 6 0.76 34.07 37.34
C LEU A 6 0.60 33.57 35.90
N PRO A 7 1.17 34.27 34.90
CA PRO A 7 1.23 33.71 33.57
C PRO A 7 2.23 32.57 33.58
N GLY A 8 1.75 31.36 33.33
CA GLY A 8 2.61 30.21 33.04
C GLY A 8 3.45 30.51 31.80
N CYS A 9 4.72 30.86 32.02
CA CYS A 9 5.70 30.99 30.97
C CYS A 9 6.07 29.58 30.46
N GLY A 10 5.25 29.03 29.59
CA GLY A 10 5.63 27.87 28.80
C GLY A 10 6.86 28.29 27.97
N LYS A 11 8.05 27.80 28.29
CA LYS A 11 9.25 27.97 27.43
C LYS A 11 8.86 27.51 26.04
N ARG A 12 8.84 28.42 25.06
CA ARG A 12 8.79 28.06 23.65
C ARG A 12 9.94 27.08 23.42
N GLN A 13 9.60 25.86 23.09
CA GLN A 13 10.62 24.86 22.79
C GLN A 13 11.30 25.30 21.50
N GLU A 14 12.61 25.49 21.56
CA GLU A 14 13.39 25.85 20.37
C GLU A 14 13.35 24.70 19.36
N ILE A 15 13.03 25.03 18.12
CA ILE A 15 13.00 24.13 16.96
C ILE A 15 14.24 24.41 16.13
N LYS A 16 14.86 23.35 15.60
CA LYS A 16 15.97 23.46 14.65
C LYS A 16 15.76 22.55 13.45
N THR A 17 16.41 22.86 12.35
CA THR A 17 16.56 21.93 11.23
C THR A 17 17.45 20.77 11.65
N ILE A 18 16.92 19.56 11.60
CA ILE A 18 17.63 18.32 11.89
C ILE A 18 18.48 17.93 10.68
N TRP A 19 17.86 17.93 9.49
CA TRP A 19 18.52 17.73 8.21
C TRP A 19 17.74 18.40 7.09
N GLN A 20 18.41 18.61 5.96
CA GLN A 20 17.86 19.21 4.76
C GLN A 20 18.49 18.60 3.51
N ILE A 21 17.70 18.39 2.46
CA ILE A 21 18.11 18.03 1.10
C ILE A 21 17.68 19.19 0.21
N GLY A 22 18.60 19.75 -0.57
CA GLY A 22 18.34 20.93 -1.39
C GLY A 22 18.46 22.25 -0.64
N ILE A 23 18.17 23.34 -1.30
CA ILE A 23 18.27 24.72 -0.81
C ILE A 23 16.97 25.44 -1.16
N ASN A 24 16.32 26.06 -0.18
CA ASN A 24 15.09 26.81 -0.43
C ASN A 24 15.39 28.14 -1.10
N ASP A 25 15.67 28.12 -2.40
CA ASP A 25 16.09 29.32 -3.18
C ASP A 25 15.35 29.51 -4.53
N ASN A 26 14.29 28.73 -4.77
CA ASN A 26 13.52 28.69 -6.02
C ASN A 26 14.31 28.11 -7.20
N SER A 27 15.18 27.18 -6.93
CA SER A 27 15.98 26.47 -7.92
C SER A 27 16.01 24.97 -7.58
N ALA A 28 16.29 24.14 -8.57
CA ALA A 28 16.56 22.74 -8.39
C ALA A 28 17.99 22.36 -8.81
N ALA A 29 18.88 23.35 -8.92
CA ALA A 29 20.22 23.18 -9.51
C ALA A 29 21.13 22.25 -8.72
N GLU A 30 20.88 22.09 -7.43
CA GLU A 30 21.65 21.23 -6.53
C GLU A 30 21.27 19.75 -6.56
N PHE A 31 20.24 19.40 -7.32
CA PHE A 31 19.78 18.02 -7.43
C PHE A 31 20.32 17.31 -8.67
N ALA A 32 20.34 15.98 -8.63
CA ALA A 32 20.67 15.16 -9.78
C ALA A 32 19.68 15.38 -10.94
N LEU A 33 20.17 15.25 -12.16
CA LEU A 33 19.41 15.42 -13.43
C LEU A 33 18.97 16.86 -13.69
N SER A 34 19.23 17.83 -12.83
CA SER A 34 18.85 19.22 -13.01
C SER A 34 19.88 19.99 -13.84
N PRO A 35 19.41 20.92 -14.69
CA PRO A 35 18.07 20.99 -15.23
C PRO A 35 17.94 20.21 -16.55
N GLY A 36 16.81 19.57 -16.78
CA GLY A 36 16.43 19.08 -18.11
C GLY A 36 16.71 17.63 -18.44
N ASP A 37 17.53 16.92 -17.65
CA ASP A 37 17.86 15.51 -17.90
C ASP A 37 16.83 14.53 -17.28
N TYR A 38 15.58 14.99 -17.06
CA TYR A 38 14.53 14.18 -16.43
C TYR A 38 14.27 12.84 -17.12
N LYS A 39 14.54 12.72 -18.44
CA LYS A 39 14.38 11.48 -19.21
C LYS A 39 15.38 10.40 -18.82
N GLU A 40 16.48 10.80 -18.17
CA GLU A 40 17.50 9.90 -17.66
C GLU A 40 17.17 9.29 -16.30
N PHE A 41 15.99 9.59 -15.75
CA PHE A 41 15.54 9.14 -14.43
C PHE A 41 15.75 7.64 -14.20
N LEU A 42 15.32 6.81 -15.15
CA LEU A 42 15.49 5.35 -15.06
C LEU A 42 16.93 4.89 -15.31
N ASN A 43 17.67 5.56 -16.18
CA ASN A 43 19.07 5.24 -16.49
C ASN A 43 20.01 5.50 -15.31
N HIS A 44 19.59 6.36 -14.36
CA HIS A 44 20.27 6.63 -13.10
C HIS A 44 19.70 5.83 -11.92
N ASP A 45 18.92 4.80 -12.17
CA ASP A 45 18.32 3.89 -11.18
C ASP A 45 17.38 4.55 -10.16
N PHE A 46 16.91 5.77 -10.40
CA PHE A 46 15.97 6.45 -9.50
C PHE A 46 14.58 5.81 -9.47
N GLY A 47 14.28 4.96 -10.45
CA GLY A 47 13.01 4.24 -10.53
C GLY A 47 12.95 2.95 -9.72
N TRP A 48 14.01 2.56 -9.02
CA TRP A 48 14.07 1.29 -8.28
C TRP A 48 13.78 1.50 -6.80
N GLU A 49 12.99 0.63 -6.21
CA GLU A 49 12.52 0.75 -4.82
C GLU A 49 13.63 0.52 -3.78
N ASP A 50 14.73 -0.11 -4.15
CA ASP A 50 15.90 -0.35 -3.29
C ASP A 50 16.89 0.83 -3.27
N ARG A 51 16.76 1.78 -4.22
CA ARG A 51 17.57 2.99 -4.19
C ARG A 51 17.11 3.92 -3.07
N PHE A 52 18.05 4.53 -2.38
CA PHE A 52 17.77 5.45 -1.28
C PHE A 52 18.77 6.61 -1.23
N PHE A 53 18.33 7.69 -0.60
CA PHE A 53 19.19 8.81 -0.19
C PHE A 53 19.48 8.70 1.30
N LEU A 54 20.75 8.58 1.68
CA LEU A 54 21.17 8.48 3.08
C LEU A 54 21.66 9.84 3.57
N ILE A 55 20.91 10.45 4.50
CA ILE A 55 21.25 11.74 5.10
C ILE A 55 22.64 11.69 5.75
N GLY A 56 23.45 12.68 5.40
CA GLY A 56 24.82 12.83 5.90
C GLY A 56 25.87 11.99 5.17
N LYS A 57 25.47 11.25 4.12
CA LYS A 57 26.38 10.46 3.29
C LYS A 57 26.16 10.63 1.80
N SER A 58 24.91 10.59 1.33
CA SER A 58 24.55 10.79 -0.08
C SER A 58 24.72 12.25 -0.50
N ASP A 59 25.02 12.44 -1.79
CA ASP A 59 25.22 13.75 -2.43
C ASP A 59 23.96 14.10 -3.24
N PRO A 60 23.26 15.21 -2.94
CA PRO A 60 22.05 15.58 -3.69
C PRO A 60 22.25 15.65 -5.20
N GLN A 61 23.41 16.15 -5.68
CA GLN A 61 23.72 16.27 -7.12
C GLN A 61 23.85 14.91 -7.84
N LYS A 62 23.96 13.81 -7.10
CA LYS A 62 24.14 12.46 -7.66
C LYS A 62 23.02 11.51 -7.26
N ASP A 63 22.53 11.66 -6.02
CA ASP A 63 21.74 10.62 -5.38
C ASP A 63 20.29 11.01 -5.14
N PHE A 64 19.90 12.27 -5.41
CA PHE A 64 18.51 12.71 -5.29
C PHE A 64 18.06 13.44 -6.56
N PRO A 65 17.05 12.91 -7.30
CA PRO A 65 16.59 13.55 -8.53
C PRO A 65 15.81 14.83 -8.22
N TYR A 66 15.98 15.87 -9.06
CA TYR A 66 15.22 17.11 -8.91
C TYR A 66 13.72 16.93 -9.14
N ILE A 67 13.32 15.82 -9.76
CA ILE A 67 11.96 15.54 -10.24
C ILE A 67 11.52 14.14 -9.81
N LEU A 68 10.25 13.99 -9.42
CA LEU A 68 9.61 12.71 -9.23
C LEU A 68 8.51 12.54 -10.27
N PRO A 69 8.62 11.56 -11.20
CA PRO A 69 7.57 11.29 -12.18
C PRO A 69 6.31 10.73 -11.54
N GLY A 70 5.19 10.96 -12.20
CA GLY A 70 3.95 10.26 -11.92
C GLY A 70 3.66 9.14 -12.93
N PRO A 71 2.61 8.34 -12.71
CA PRO A 71 2.21 7.25 -13.62
C PRO A 71 1.89 7.71 -15.04
N ASP A 72 1.52 8.96 -15.23
CA ASP A 72 1.20 9.54 -16.54
C ASP A 72 2.45 9.87 -17.39
N ASP A 73 3.64 9.87 -16.79
CA ASP A 73 4.88 10.23 -17.46
C ASP A 73 5.50 9.05 -18.17
N ALA A 74 5.42 9.04 -19.50
CA ALA A 74 5.95 7.94 -20.33
C ALA A 74 7.47 7.71 -20.13
N TRP A 75 8.22 8.78 -19.86
CA TRP A 75 9.67 8.73 -19.62
C TRP A 75 10.04 8.10 -18.26
N GLY A 76 9.10 8.07 -17.30
CA GLY A 76 9.25 7.39 -16.02
C GLY A 76 8.83 5.91 -16.03
N ARG A 77 8.46 5.34 -17.19
CA ARG A 77 8.03 3.94 -17.31
C ARG A 77 9.18 3.03 -17.68
N THR A 78 9.26 1.86 -17.05
CA THR A 78 10.25 0.83 -17.41
C THR A 78 10.01 0.25 -18.80
N SER A 79 8.73 0.16 -19.25
CA SER A 79 8.31 -0.30 -20.56
C SER A 79 6.87 0.18 -20.79
N HIS A 80 6.53 0.48 -22.05
CA HIS A 80 5.15 0.81 -22.43
C HIS A 80 4.17 -0.36 -22.23
N THR A 81 4.67 -1.59 -22.10
CA THR A 81 3.88 -2.80 -21.85
C THR A 81 3.85 -3.18 -20.37
N ALA A 82 4.61 -2.53 -19.51
CA ALA A 82 4.66 -2.84 -18.08
C ALA A 82 3.50 -2.23 -17.26
N GLY A 83 2.56 -1.57 -17.93
CA GLY A 83 1.44 -0.91 -17.26
C GLY A 83 1.82 0.40 -16.56
N ILE A 84 0.93 0.85 -15.69
CA ILE A 84 1.14 2.04 -14.87
C ILE A 84 2.16 1.70 -13.78
N ARG A 85 3.12 2.60 -13.55
CA ARG A 85 4.13 2.44 -12.51
C ARG A 85 4.27 3.71 -11.69
N THR A 86 4.29 3.51 -10.38
CA THR A 86 4.73 4.53 -9.41
C THR A 86 6.18 4.31 -9.05
N HIS A 87 6.88 5.38 -8.67
CA HIS A 87 8.24 5.33 -8.15
C HIS A 87 8.25 5.81 -6.71
N VAL A 88 9.15 5.22 -5.91
CA VAL A 88 9.33 5.58 -4.51
C VAL A 88 10.73 6.17 -4.33
N LEU A 89 10.82 7.41 -3.88
CA LEU A 89 12.08 7.98 -3.40
C LEU A 89 12.19 7.71 -1.91
N ASN A 90 13.24 7.00 -1.52
CA ASN A 90 13.50 6.60 -0.15
C ASN A 90 14.56 7.53 0.48
N ILE A 91 14.25 8.12 1.64
CA ILE A 91 15.17 8.94 2.42
C ILE A 91 15.40 8.22 3.74
N LEU A 92 16.65 7.86 4.00
CA LEU A 92 17.06 7.19 5.21
C LEU A 92 17.87 8.15 6.10
N PHE A 93 17.60 8.13 7.39
CA PHE A 93 18.35 8.90 8.37
C PHE A 93 18.36 8.21 9.73
N ARG A 94 19.37 8.51 10.55
CA ARG A 94 19.54 7.89 11.85
C ARG A 94 19.57 8.94 12.95
N MET A 95 18.80 8.71 14.02
CA MET A 95 18.78 9.58 15.19
C MET A 95 19.56 8.97 16.35
N LYS A 96 20.49 9.74 16.91
CA LYS A 96 21.22 9.40 18.12
C LYS A 96 20.35 9.61 19.37
N SER A 97 19.61 10.71 19.37
CA SER A 97 18.65 11.05 20.42
C SER A 97 17.41 11.68 19.83
N VAL A 98 16.26 11.32 20.38
CA VAL A 98 14.95 11.90 20.09
C VAL A 98 14.39 12.51 21.35
N SER A 99 13.42 13.40 21.21
CA SER A 99 12.66 13.97 22.33
C SER A 99 11.24 13.45 22.29
N ASP A 100 10.76 12.94 23.39
CA ASP A 100 9.36 12.49 23.54
C ASP A 100 8.36 13.66 23.55
N HIS A 101 8.89 14.89 23.65
CA HIS A 101 8.11 16.11 23.66
C HIS A 101 8.68 17.11 22.65
N GLY A 102 7.79 17.87 22.04
CA GLY A 102 8.13 18.91 21.08
C GLY A 102 7.58 18.67 19.70
N ASN A 103 7.67 19.68 18.88
CA ASN A 103 7.11 19.66 17.53
C ASN A 103 8.13 19.12 16.55
N TRP A 104 7.78 18.06 15.88
CA TRP A 104 8.47 17.58 14.70
C TRP A 104 7.68 17.99 13.47
N LYS A 105 8.35 18.49 12.46
CA LYS A 105 7.74 18.90 11.21
C LYS A 105 8.59 18.44 10.03
N LEU A 106 7.98 17.70 9.10
CA LEU A 106 8.55 17.47 7.78
C LEU A 106 8.00 18.51 6.83
N ILE A 107 8.89 19.18 6.11
CA ILE A 107 8.54 20.20 5.13
C ILE A 107 9.08 19.72 3.78
N ILE A 108 8.22 19.75 2.77
CA ILE A 108 8.56 19.43 1.38
C ILE A 108 8.17 20.65 0.55
N ASP A 109 9.16 21.42 0.14
CA ASP A 109 8.97 22.56 -0.75
C ASP A 109 9.03 22.06 -2.20
N ILE A 110 7.94 22.26 -2.92
CA ILE A 110 7.74 21.86 -4.30
C ILE A 110 7.87 23.11 -5.16
N LEU A 111 8.82 23.10 -6.07
CA LEU A 111 9.11 24.19 -6.97
C LEU A 111 8.01 24.35 -8.02
N ASP A 112 7.59 23.24 -8.62
CA ASP A 112 6.49 23.21 -9.60
C ASP A 112 5.87 21.82 -9.71
N THR A 113 4.68 21.75 -10.34
CA THR A 113 3.97 20.52 -10.68
C THR A 113 3.47 20.58 -12.12
N HIS A 114 3.07 19.45 -12.67
CA HIS A 114 2.50 19.40 -14.01
C HIS A 114 1.20 20.24 -14.09
N LYS A 115 1.09 21.08 -15.14
CA LYS A 115 0.03 22.09 -15.31
C LYS A 115 -1.38 21.52 -15.38
N ASN A 116 -1.58 20.38 -16.05
CA ASN A 116 -2.92 19.83 -16.35
C ASN A 116 -3.22 18.55 -15.57
N ARG A 117 -2.18 17.84 -15.12
CA ARG A 117 -2.27 16.55 -14.43
C ARG A 117 -1.40 16.58 -13.17
N PRO A 118 -1.79 17.41 -12.18
CA PRO A 118 -1.02 17.53 -10.94
C PRO A 118 -1.00 16.17 -10.21
N PRO A 119 0.07 15.89 -9.43
CA PRO A 119 0.19 14.62 -8.73
C PRO A 119 -0.84 14.42 -7.62
N TYR A 120 -1.24 13.17 -7.42
CA TYR A 120 -1.72 12.67 -6.14
C TYR A 120 -0.51 12.11 -5.38
N PHE A 121 0.00 12.90 -4.45
CA PHE A 121 1.28 12.69 -3.81
C PHE A 121 1.12 12.07 -2.42
N LYS A 122 1.90 11.02 -2.15
CA LYS A 122 1.94 10.31 -0.88
C LYS A 122 3.29 10.51 -0.20
N VAL A 123 3.26 10.84 1.07
CA VAL A 123 4.41 10.89 1.97
C VAL A 123 4.22 9.86 3.06
N THR A 124 5.20 8.99 3.27
CA THR A 124 5.18 7.99 4.34
C THR A 124 6.39 8.21 5.25
N VAL A 125 6.18 8.29 6.55
CA VAL A 125 7.24 8.41 7.56
C VAL A 125 7.10 7.22 8.51
N ASN A 126 8.10 6.35 8.55
CA ASN A 126 8.11 5.15 9.41
C ASN A 126 6.79 4.37 9.39
N GLY A 127 6.21 4.24 8.18
CA GLY A 127 4.99 3.49 7.97
C GLY A 127 3.70 4.30 8.05
N LYS A 128 3.65 5.50 8.63
CA LYS A 128 2.47 6.36 8.64
C LYS A 128 2.43 7.24 7.41
N SER A 129 1.29 7.29 6.71
CA SER A 129 1.14 7.97 5.43
C SER A 129 0.21 9.17 5.47
N TRP A 130 0.53 10.18 4.65
CA TRP A 130 -0.29 11.33 4.31
C TRP A 130 -0.39 11.43 2.79
N LYS A 131 -1.53 11.90 2.29
CA LYS A 131 -1.82 12.00 0.85
C LYS A 131 -2.35 13.38 0.51
N TYR A 132 -1.86 13.93 -0.61
CA TYR A 132 -2.17 15.30 -1.04
C TYR A 132 -2.50 15.32 -2.53
N ILE A 133 -3.62 15.94 -2.89
CA ILE A 133 -3.85 16.37 -4.27
C ILE A 133 -3.11 17.70 -4.43
N LEU A 134 -2.03 17.70 -5.20
CA LEU A 134 -1.25 18.91 -5.41
C LEU A 134 -1.95 19.89 -6.35
N PRO A 135 -1.69 21.20 -6.22
CA PRO A 135 -2.24 22.20 -7.13
C PRO A 135 -1.61 22.07 -8.52
N LYS A 136 -2.30 22.62 -9.52
CA LYS A 136 -1.81 22.74 -10.89
C LYS A 136 -0.64 23.72 -10.97
N GLY A 137 0.46 23.28 -11.56
CA GLY A 137 1.69 24.04 -11.74
C GLY A 137 1.67 25.06 -12.88
N GLY A 138 2.86 25.55 -13.20
CA GLY A 138 3.09 26.62 -14.18
C GLY A 138 3.15 26.14 -15.62
N GLY A 139 3.89 25.08 -15.90
CA GLY A 139 4.08 24.53 -17.25
C GLY A 139 5.35 23.69 -17.38
N ASP A 140 5.51 23.07 -18.54
CA ASP A 140 6.62 22.15 -18.82
C ASP A 140 7.99 22.86 -18.98
N GLU A 141 8.00 24.18 -19.06
CA GLU A 141 9.23 24.98 -19.15
C GLU A 141 10.13 24.82 -17.90
N SER A 142 9.52 24.55 -16.75
CA SER A 142 10.25 24.29 -15.50
C SER A 142 11.08 23.00 -15.54
N LEU A 143 10.71 22.01 -16.35
CA LEU A 143 11.49 20.79 -16.58
C LEU A 143 12.91 21.08 -17.09
N THR A 144 13.10 22.15 -17.84
CA THR A 144 14.37 22.55 -18.44
C THR A 144 15.03 23.75 -17.75
N GLY A 145 14.59 24.07 -16.53
CA GLY A 145 15.19 25.13 -15.71
C GLY A 145 14.66 26.54 -15.97
N ASN A 146 13.59 26.71 -16.75
CA ASN A 146 12.91 28.00 -16.86
C ASN A 146 11.83 28.09 -15.76
N TYR A 147 12.16 28.82 -14.71
CA TYR A 147 11.31 28.97 -13.52
C TYR A 147 10.44 30.24 -13.51
N ASP A 148 10.29 30.93 -14.64
CA ASP A 148 9.53 32.22 -14.71
C ASP A 148 8.04 32.04 -14.37
N LYS A 149 7.46 30.86 -14.65
CA LYS A 149 6.02 30.59 -14.50
C LYS A 149 5.70 29.57 -13.41
N ILE A 150 6.68 29.16 -12.60
CA ILE A 150 6.48 28.17 -11.56
C ILE A 150 5.38 28.56 -10.56
N LYS A 151 4.75 27.56 -10.01
CA LYS A 151 3.78 27.72 -8.93
C LYS A 151 4.21 26.86 -7.74
N ARG A 152 4.97 27.50 -6.87
CA ARG A 152 5.46 26.86 -5.65
C ARG A 152 4.34 26.40 -4.74
N HIS A 153 4.58 25.29 -4.08
CA HIS A 153 3.70 24.75 -3.07
C HIS A 153 4.55 24.09 -1.97
N ALA A 154 4.20 24.32 -0.72
CA ALA A 154 4.85 23.67 0.41
C ALA A 154 3.86 22.72 1.09
N ILE A 155 4.33 21.51 1.39
CA ILE A 155 3.65 20.55 2.25
C ILE A 155 4.32 20.60 3.61
N GLU A 156 3.56 20.88 4.66
CA GLU A 156 4.01 20.83 6.04
C GLU A 156 3.27 19.73 6.80
N ILE A 157 4.01 18.75 7.33
CA ILE A 157 3.45 17.63 8.06
C ILE A 157 3.91 17.72 9.52
N LEU A 158 2.97 17.94 10.42
CA LEU A 158 3.23 17.82 11.85
C LEU A 158 3.28 16.33 12.20
N LEU A 159 4.42 15.90 12.72
CA LEU A 159 4.68 14.51 13.08
C LEU A 159 4.47 14.30 14.58
N ASP A 160 3.81 13.21 14.93
CA ASP A 160 3.80 12.73 16.30
C ASP A 160 5.24 12.43 16.75
N PRO A 161 5.71 12.94 17.90
CA PRO A 161 7.05 12.65 18.41
C PRO A 161 7.38 11.16 18.49
N ALA A 162 6.40 10.31 18.79
CA ALA A 162 6.56 8.86 18.85
C ALA A 162 6.88 8.21 17.49
N LEU A 163 6.60 8.91 16.39
CA LEU A 163 6.87 8.42 15.04
C LEU A 163 8.35 8.47 14.70
N ILE A 164 9.10 9.45 15.22
CA ILE A 164 10.54 9.55 15.00
C ILE A 164 11.27 8.69 16.01
N LYS A 165 11.99 7.69 15.53
CA LYS A 165 12.64 6.67 16.36
C LYS A 165 14.09 7.03 16.62
N LYS A 166 14.59 6.69 17.81
CA LYS A 166 16.04 6.55 18.01
C LYS A 166 16.53 5.39 17.14
N GLY A 167 17.65 5.56 16.43
CA GLY A 167 18.10 4.61 15.42
C GLY A 167 17.60 4.96 14.03
N GLY A 168 17.36 3.97 13.19
CA GLY A 168 16.96 4.13 11.80
C GLY A 168 15.55 4.67 11.62
N ASN A 169 15.42 5.59 10.67
CA ASN A 169 14.16 6.17 10.22
C ASN A 169 14.12 6.22 8.70
N GLU A 170 12.93 6.17 8.14
CA GLU A 170 12.69 6.15 6.71
C GLU A 170 11.53 7.07 6.32
N ILE A 171 11.72 7.82 5.24
CA ILE A 171 10.69 8.60 4.56
C ILE A 171 10.58 8.12 3.12
N ASN A 172 9.36 7.87 2.65
CA ASN A 172 9.08 7.49 1.29
C ASN A 172 8.20 8.55 0.63
N LEU A 173 8.57 8.94 -0.59
CA LEU A 173 7.85 9.92 -1.41
C LEU A 173 7.39 9.24 -2.69
N THR A 174 6.08 9.32 -3.01
CA THR A 174 5.49 8.61 -4.15
C THR A 174 4.40 9.44 -4.82
N ASN A 175 4.43 9.56 -6.14
CA ASN A 175 3.30 10.03 -6.92
C ASN A 175 2.40 8.86 -7.28
N LEU A 176 1.23 8.75 -6.62
CA LEU A 176 0.28 7.66 -6.82
C LEU A 176 -0.49 7.79 -8.14
N GLU A 177 -0.78 9.02 -8.55
CA GLU A 177 -1.49 9.35 -9.80
C GLU A 177 -1.00 10.67 -10.36
N GLY A 178 -1.32 10.94 -11.62
CA GLY A 178 -0.96 12.16 -12.31
C GLY A 178 0.44 12.16 -12.89
N SER A 179 1.01 13.32 -13.03
CA SER A 179 2.32 13.56 -13.65
C SER A 179 3.33 14.05 -12.60
N TRP A 180 4.41 14.63 -13.03
CA TRP A 180 5.59 14.97 -12.24
C TRP A 180 5.39 16.13 -11.24
N LEU A 181 6.28 16.17 -10.23
CA LEU A 181 6.61 17.33 -9.40
C LEU A 181 8.12 17.58 -9.39
N ILE A 182 8.53 18.83 -9.16
CA ILE A 182 9.93 19.27 -9.01
C ILE A 182 10.12 19.74 -7.57
N PHE A 183 11.21 19.28 -6.94
CA PHE A 183 11.58 19.70 -5.58
C PHE A 183 12.39 20.99 -5.57
N ASP A 184 12.20 21.82 -4.52
CA ASP A 184 13.06 22.91 -4.12
C ASP A 184 13.92 22.48 -2.92
N ASP A 185 13.28 22.13 -1.81
CA ASP A 185 13.99 21.47 -0.69
C ASP A 185 13.07 20.52 0.09
N ILE A 186 13.70 19.63 0.85
CA ILE A 186 13.04 18.74 1.79
C ILE A 186 13.80 18.83 3.10
N ARG A 187 13.10 19.15 4.21
CA ARG A 187 13.75 19.27 5.51
C ARG A 187 12.91 18.71 6.65
N LEU A 188 13.60 18.15 7.61
CA LEU A 188 13.02 17.75 8.88
C LEU A 188 13.43 18.76 9.97
N GLU A 189 12.44 19.36 10.58
CA GLU A 189 12.58 20.22 11.74
C GLU A 189 12.17 19.47 13.01
N GLY A 190 12.86 19.72 14.10
CA GLY A 190 12.58 19.05 15.37
C GLY A 190 13.12 19.78 16.58
N PRO A 191 12.90 19.25 17.80
CA PRO A 191 13.35 19.83 19.04
C PRO A 191 14.87 20.06 19.05
N ALA A 192 15.32 21.18 19.63
CA ALA A 192 16.74 21.55 19.67
C ALA A 192 17.65 20.51 20.36
N ASN A 193 17.11 19.71 21.26
CA ASN A 193 17.82 18.63 21.97
C ASN A 193 17.86 17.30 21.21
N ALA A 194 17.15 17.16 20.09
CA ALA A 194 17.26 16.01 19.22
C ALA A 194 18.55 16.07 18.39
N ASN A 195 19.21 14.94 18.18
CA ASN A 195 20.47 14.89 17.45
C ASN A 195 20.51 13.71 16.48
N MET A 196 21.06 13.96 15.31
CA MET A 196 21.36 12.91 14.35
C MET A 196 22.53 12.05 14.80
N ASP A 197 22.49 10.80 14.37
CA ASP A 197 23.64 9.89 14.41
C ASP A 197 24.32 9.90 13.03
N LYS A 198 25.62 10.12 13.00
CA LYS A 198 26.38 10.11 11.75
C LYS A 198 26.71 8.67 11.38
N THR A 199 26.23 8.21 10.24
CA THR A 199 26.64 6.92 9.68
C THR A 199 28.07 7.02 9.17
N THR A 200 29.04 6.58 9.97
CA THR A 200 30.48 6.70 9.65
C THR A 200 31.11 5.43 9.10
N GLY A 201 30.38 4.31 9.16
CA GLY A 201 30.88 2.99 8.74
C GLY A 201 30.36 2.53 7.37
N PRO A 202 30.69 1.28 6.99
CA PRO A 202 30.26 0.66 5.75
C PRO A 202 28.81 0.19 5.76
N ALA A 203 28.08 0.33 6.88
CA ALA A 203 26.70 -0.11 6.97
C ALA A 203 25.79 0.90 7.67
N TYR A 204 24.55 0.95 7.23
CA TYR A 204 23.44 1.65 7.86
C TYR A 204 22.48 0.63 8.44
N LEU A 205 22.24 0.70 9.74
CA LEU A 205 21.29 -0.16 10.44
C LEU A 205 19.89 0.46 10.37
N ARG A 206 18.96 -0.21 9.66
CA ARG A 206 17.56 0.20 9.54
C ARG A 206 16.80 -0.09 10.82
N GLY A 207 16.95 -1.31 11.38
CA GLY A 207 16.25 -1.71 12.59
C GLY A 207 16.77 -3.00 13.20
N VAL A 208 16.37 -3.23 14.45
CA VAL A 208 16.59 -4.50 15.16
C VAL A 208 15.33 -4.84 15.91
N GLU A 209 14.75 -6.01 15.61
CA GLU A 209 13.52 -6.46 16.24
C GLU A 209 13.52 -7.97 16.46
N VAL A 210 12.63 -8.44 17.31
CA VAL A 210 12.40 -9.88 17.49
C VAL A 210 11.43 -10.34 16.41
N ALA A 211 11.75 -11.45 15.74
CA ALA A 211 10.83 -12.08 14.81
C ALA A 211 9.49 -12.41 15.49
N ASP A 212 8.41 -12.25 14.78
CA ASP A 212 7.06 -12.60 15.22
C ASP A 212 6.73 -14.10 15.02
N TYR A 213 7.76 -14.90 14.73
CA TYR A 213 7.72 -16.35 14.49
C TYR A 213 8.87 -17.07 15.16
N GLN A 214 8.76 -18.41 15.21
CA GLN A 214 9.82 -19.33 15.62
C GLN A 214 10.20 -20.25 14.45
N LEU A 215 11.47 -20.62 14.41
CA LEU A 215 12.01 -21.62 13.48
C LEU A 215 12.05 -22.99 14.21
N PRO A 216 11.08 -23.88 13.95
CA PRO A 216 10.92 -25.12 14.74
C PRO A 216 12.11 -26.06 14.60
N GLU A 217 12.73 -26.13 13.43
CA GLU A 217 13.86 -27.03 13.14
C GLU A 217 15.07 -26.82 14.05
N ILE A 218 15.30 -25.58 14.48
CA ILE A 218 16.40 -25.19 15.35
C ILE A 218 15.95 -24.64 16.69
N SER A 219 14.65 -24.71 17.00
CA SER A 219 14.03 -24.18 18.23
C SER A 219 14.46 -22.74 18.52
N SER A 220 14.41 -21.89 17.48
CA SER A 220 14.92 -20.52 17.53
C SER A 220 13.81 -19.50 17.30
N GLN A 221 13.89 -18.38 18.03
CA GLN A 221 13.19 -17.13 17.73
C GLN A 221 14.21 -16.11 17.25
N PRO A 222 14.27 -15.77 15.96
CA PRO A 222 15.32 -14.90 15.45
C PRO A 222 15.28 -13.47 16.00
N LEU A 223 16.46 -12.88 16.19
CA LEU A 223 16.66 -11.44 16.21
C LEU A 223 16.87 -11.01 14.77
N LEU A 224 15.93 -10.23 14.21
CA LEU A 224 16.03 -9.68 12.88
C LEU A 224 16.91 -8.43 12.92
N VAL A 225 17.97 -8.42 12.13
CA VAL A 225 18.85 -7.27 11.96
C VAL A 225 18.74 -6.79 10.52
N ASP A 226 17.98 -5.70 10.31
CA ASP A 226 17.78 -5.09 9.00
C ASP A 226 18.86 -4.02 8.77
N LEU A 227 19.71 -4.21 7.77
CA LEU A 227 20.81 -3.32 7.48
C LEU A 227 21.08 -3.18 5.98
N GLU A 228 21.60 -1.99 5.60
CA GLU A 228 22.20 -1.72 4.30
C GLU A 228 23.72 -1.79 4.43
N HIS A 229 24.37 -2.73 3.75
CA HIS A 229 25.83 -2.72 3.60
C HIS A 229 26.18 -1.89 2.36
N LEU A 230 26.86 -0.76 2.57
CA LEU A 230 26.93 0.34 1.61
C LEU A 230 28.06 0.18 0.59
N TYR A 231 29.16 -0.45 0.97
CA TYR A 231 30.32 -0.67 0.10
C TYR A 231 31.31 -1.66 0.70
N GLY A 232 32.06 -2.35 -0.16
CA GLY A 232 33.10 -3.29 0.22
C GLY A 232 32.54 -4.58 0.83
N SER A 233 33.35 -5.20 1.68
CA SER A 233 33.00 -6.43 2.41
C SER A 233 33.32 -6.23 3.89
N SER A 234 32.41 -6.66 4.79
CA SER A 234 32.60 -6.53 6.23
C SER A 234 32.11 -7.77 6.97
N ASN A 235 32.77 -8.09 8.10
CA ASN A 235 32.29 -9.10 9.01
C ASN A 235 31.26 -8.49 9.98
N VAL A 236 30.04 -9.02 9.95
CA VAL A 236 28.95 -8.64 10.86
C VAL A 236 28.80 -9.70 11.93
N GLU A 237 28.90 -9.29 13.20
CA GLU A 237 28.73 -10.15 14.36
C GLU A 237 27.53 -9.69 15.19
N VAL A 238 26.64 -10.62 15.54
CA VAL A 238 25.50 -10.37 16.42
C VAL A 238 25.69 -11.14 17.72
N LYS A 239 25.72 -10.42 18.83
CA LYS A 239 25.77 -11.00 20.18
C LYS A 239 24.44 -10.80 20.90
N VAL A 240 24.00 -11.84 21.58
CA VAL A 240 22.86 -11.77 22.51
C VAL A 240 23.28 -12.30 23.86
N ASP A 241 23.00 -11.51 24.90
CA ASP A 241 23.38 -11.80 26.29
C ASP A 241 24.87 -12.16 26.44
N GLY A 242 25.72 -11.47 25.64
CA GLY A 242 27.18 -11.61 25.63
C GLY A 242 27.73 -12.76 24.78
N LYS A 243 26.87 -13.60 24.18
CA LYS A 243 27.28 -14.71 23.31
C LYS A 243 27.08 -14.35 21.85
N THR A 244 28.07 -14.63 21.01
CA THR A 244 27.95 -14.53 19.55
C THR A 244 26.98 -15.61 19.06
N ILE A 245 25.91 -15.18 18.39
CA ILE A 245 24.86 -16.08 17.86
C ILE A 245 24.81 -16.06 16.34
N LEU A 246 25.44 -15.05 15.70
CA LEU A 246 25.59 -14.97 14.25
C LEU A 246 26.89 -14.24 13.92
N GLU A 247 27.62 -14.76 12.96
CA GLU A 247 28.78 -14.12 12.35
C GLU A 247 28.75 -14.40 10.85
N GLN A 248 28.80 -13.35 10.04
CA GLN A 248 28.67 -13.46 8.60
C GLN A 248 29.40 -12.32 7.89
N VAL A 249 30.09 -12.65 6.81
CA VAL A 249 30.68 -11.65 5.90
C VAL A 249 29.61 -11.20 4.92
N LEU A 250 29.42 -9.89 4.81
CA LEU A 250 28.45 -9.26 3.91
C LEU A 250 29.17 -8.45 2.83
N GLU A 251 28.71 -8.59 1.62
CA GLU A 251 29.02 -7.71 0.47
C GLU A 251 28.03 -6.53 0.43
N GLN A 252 28.19 -5.63 -0.56
CA GLN A 252 27.25 -4.54 -0.77
C GLN A 252 25.83 -5.06 -1.03
N GLY A 253 24.83 -4.53 -0.32
CA GLY A 253 23.43 -4.91 -0.45
C GLY A 253 22.61 -4.73 0.81
N ARG A 254 21.32 -5.02 0.72
CA ARG A 254 20.42 -5.05 1.86
C ARG A 254 20.25 -6.46 2.41
N TYR A 255 20.31 -6.56 3.73
CA TYR A 255 20.20 -7.83 4.45
C TYR A 255 19.23 -7.72 5.61
N ILE A 256 18.41 -8.74 5.78
CA ILE A 256 17.65 -9.00 7.00
C ILE A 256 18.24 -10.28 7.59
N LEU A 257 19.15 -10.12 8.54
CA LEU A 257 19.83 -11.24 9.16
C LEU A 257 18.94 -11.86 10.25
N GLU A 258 18.74 -13.17 10.21
CA GLU A 258 18.05 -13.93 11.23
C GLU A 258 19.04 -14.51 12.25
N ALA A 259 19.40 -13.71 13.27
CA ALA A 259 20.31 -14.18 14.31
C ALA A 259 19.57 -15.10 15.30
N PRO A 260 19.92 -16.41 15.41
CA PRO A 260 19.11 -17.40 16.08
C PRO A 260 19.23 -17.31 17.61
N MET A 261 18.23 -16.73 18.27
CA MET A 261 18.09 -16.81 19.72
C MET A 261 17.31 -18.07 20.10
N PRO A 262 17.62 -18.76 21.23
CA PRO A 262 16.79 -19.88 21.70
C PRO A 262 15.32 -19.45 21.87
N ALA A 263 14.36 -20.26 21.45
CA ALA A 263 12.94 -20.01 21.65
C ALA A 263 12.62 -19.85 23.15
N VAL A 264 11.61 -19.03 23.46
CA VAL A 264 11.19 -18.77 24.85
C VAL A 264 9.80 -19.32 25.11
N THR A 265 9.58 -19.83 26.33
CA THR A 265 8.28 -20.34 26.79
C THR A 265 7.49 -19.31 27.60
N SER A 266 8.13 -18.19 27.98
CA SER A 266 7.53 -17.07 28.70
C SER A 266 8.22 -15.77 28.30
N GLN A 267 7.69 -14.64 28.72
CA GLN A 267 8.30 -13.33 28.46
C GLN A 267 9.71 -13.26 29.03
N GLN A 268 10.67 -12.87 28.18
CA GLN A 268 12.08 -12.73 28.54
C GLN A 268 12.66 -11.45 27.91
N LYS A 269 13.55 -10.77 28.65
CA LYS A 269 14.34 -9.63 28.15
C LYS A 269 15.73 -10.13 27.78
N SER A 270 16.19 -9.81 26.55
CA SER A 270 17.56 -10.11 26.11
C SER A 270 18.27 -8.83 25.67
N ARG A 271 19.58 -8.78 25.88
CA ARG A 271 20.43 -7.67 25.44
C ARG A 271 21.18 -8.08 24.17
N TYR A 272 21.25 -7.19 23.20
CA TYR A 272 21.99 -7.45 21.97
C TYR A 272 23.11 -6.43 21.75
N THR A 273 24.12 -6.84 21.00
CA THR A 273 25.20 -6.00 20.49
C THR A 273 25.48 -6.42 19.05
N ILE A 274 25.50 -5.44 18.15
CA ILE A 274 25.85 -5.63 16.75
C ILE A 274 27.20 -4.99 16.50
N LEU A 275 28.10 -5.75 15.91
CA LEU A 275 29.45 -5.32 15.56
C LEU A 275 29.64 -5.45 14.04
N ILE A 276 30.40 -4.51 13.48
CA ILE A 276 30.88 -4.55 12.08
C ILE A 276 32.38 -4.37 12.13
N ASP A 277 33.13 -5.33 11.60
CA ASP A 277 34.59 -5.40 11.66
C ASP A 277 35.12 -5.18 13.08
N GLY A 278 34.46 -5.82 14.07
CA GLY A 278 34.83 -5.73 15.49
C GLY A 278 34.44 -4.43 16.20
N ARG A 279 33.84 -3.45 15.49
CA ARG A 279 33.36 -2.19 16.08
C ARG A 279 31.89 -2.26 16.40
N VAL A 280 31.50 -1.85 17.60
CA VAL A 280 30.11 -1.80 18.01
C VAL A 280 29.39 -0.70 17.27
N VAL A 281 28.34 -1.07 16.50
CA VAL A 281 27.47 -0.14 15.77
C VAL A 281 26.12 0.07 16.46
N GLU A 282 25.64 -0.93 17.23
CA GLU A 282 24.40 -0.82 17.98
C GLU A 282 24.43 -1.68 19.24
N LYS A 283 23.76 -1.19 20.29
CA LYS A 283 23.46 -1.95 21.52
C LYS A 283 22.05 -1.65 21.95
N GLY A 284 21.35 -2.68 22.37
CA GLY A 284 19.97 -2.53 22.84
C GLY A 284 19.48 -3.71 23.65
N SER A 285 18.19 -3.70 23.88
CA SER A 285 17.49 -4.83 24.49
C SER A 285 16.15 -5.03 23.83
N VAL A 286 15.73 -6.28 23.77
CA VAL A 286 14.44 -6.69 23.22
C VAL A 286 13.66 -7.49 24.26
N ILE A 287 12.33 -7.42 24.17
CA ILE A 287 11.42 -8.24 24.95
C ILE A 287 10.92 -9.34 24.03
N ARG A 288 11.13 -10.59 24.42
CA ARG A 288 10.71 -11.79 23.69
C ARG A 288 9.51 -12.42 24.39
N THR A 289 8.56 -12.89 23.59
CA THR A 289 7.41 -13.70 24.05
C THR A 289 7.30 -14.92 23.14
N PRO A 290 6.69 -16.02 23.61
CA PRO A 290 6.46 -17.19 22.76
C PRO A 290 5.76 -16.82 21.46
N LYS A 291 6.20 -17.38 20.35
CA LYS A 291 5.66 -17.12 19.01
C LYS A 291 5.23 -18.43 18.35
N LYS A 292 4.42 -18.29 17.28
CA LYS A 292 4.00 -19.41 16.45
C LYS A 292 5.18 -19.95 15.64
N ASP A 293 5.21 -21.27 15.45
CA ASP A 293 6.16 -21.90 14.54
C ASP A 293 5.88 -21.47 13.10
N MET A 294 6.94 -21.15 12.38
CA MET A 294 6.89 -20.83 10.97
C MET A 294 6.75 -22.11 10.14
N THR A 295 5.90 -22.06 9.14
CA THR A 295 5.68 -23.16 8.19
C THR A 295 6.20 -22.79 6.81
N ALA A 296 6.38 -23.75 5.91
CA ALA A 296 6.81 -23.48 4.54
C ALA A 296 5.88 -22.48 3.80
N ALA A 297 4.59 -22.45 4.13
CA ALA A 297 3.64 -21.52 3.55
C ALA A 297 3.86 -20.06 4.00
N ASP A 298 4.41 -19.84 5.19
CA ASP A 298 4.63 -18.51 5.74
C ASP A 298 5.80 -17.76 5.06
N TYR A 299 6.67 -18.47 4.31
CA TYR A 299 7.73 -17.87 3.49
C TYR A 299 7.25 -17.29 2.17
N ILE A 300 6.00 -17.51 1.79
CA ILE A 300 5.46 -17.11 0.49
C ILE A 300 4.69 -15.81 0.63
N ASP A 301 5.16 -14.75 -0.03
CA ASP A 301 4.39 -13.53 -0.26
C ASP A 301 3.63 -13.66 -1.58
N THR A 302 2.30 -13.80 -1.51
CA THR A 302 1.45 -13.95 -2.70
C THR A 302 1.31 -12.67 -3.53
N ARG A 303 1.86 -11.53 -3.07
CA ARG A 303 1.97 -10.30 -3.85
C ARG A 303 3.14 -10.33 -4.82
N MET A 304 4.04 -11.29 -4.68
CA MET A 304 5.18 -11.47 -5.59
C MET A 304 4.67 -11.75 -7.01
N GLY A 305 5.12 -10.97 -7.99
CA GLY A 305 4.66 -11.05 -9.38
C GLY A 305 3.37 -10.28 -9.69
N THR A 306 2.83 -9.48 -8.75
CA THR A 306 1.63 -8.66 -8.98
C THR A 306 1.95 -7.24 -9.49
N ALA A 307 3.23 -6.84 -9.56
CA ALA A 307 3.63 -5.49 -9.94
C ALA A 307 4.25 -5.42 -11.34
N HIS A 308 3.93 -4.36 -12.07
CA HIS A 308 4.65 -3.86 -13.26
C HIS A 308 4.82 -4.83 -14.41
N SER A 309 3.97 -5.84 -14.54
CA SER A 309 3.99 -6.78 -15.65
C SER A 309 2.59 -7.09 -16.15
N ARG A 310 2.47 -7.22 -17.45
CA ARG A 310 1.23 -7.59 -18.12
C ARG A 310 0.71 -8.99 -17.73
N TRP A 311 1.60 -9.88 -17.36
CA TRP A 311 1.31 -11.30 -17.11
C TRP A 311 1.13 -11.61 -15.64
N MET A 312 0.75 -10.63 -14.89
CA MET A 312 0.67 -10.72 -13.43
C MET A 312 -0.48 -11.58 -12.96
N ILE A 313 -0.30 -12.08 -11.76
CA ILE A 313 -1.30 -12.78 -10.99
C ILE A 313 -1.86 -11.82 -9.91
N ALA A 314 -3.08 -12.05 -9.49
CA ALA A 314 -3.65 -11.34 -8.35
C ALA A 314 -3.26 -12.02 -7.02
N PRO A 315 -3.19 -11.28 -5.90
CA PRO A 315 -2.68 -11.77 -4.61
C PRO A 315 -3.72 -12.57 -3.81
N GLY A 316 -4.68 -13.20 -4.47
CA GLY A 316 -5.79 -13.86 -3.83
C GLY A 316 -5.47 -15.19 -3.19
N SER A 317 -6.45 -15.69 -2.44
CA SER A 317 -6.37 -16.95 -1.71
C SER A 317 -6.74 -18.15 -2.61
N TRP A 318 -5.99 -18.37 -3.67
CA TRP A 318 -6.30 -19.41 -4.65
C TRP A 318 -5.75 -20.78 -4.23
N MET A 319 -6.53 -21.80 -4.54
CA MET A 319 -6.05 -23.19 -4.48
C MET A 319 -5.44 -23.57 -5.83
N PRO A 320 -4.44 -24.47 -5.87
CA PRO A 320 -3.95 -25.01 -7.13
C PRO A 320 -5.09 -25.63 -7.94
N PHE A 321 -5.16 -25.30 -9.23
CA PHE A 321 -6.19 -25.77 -10.15
C PHE A 321 -7.63 -25.44 -9.73
N SER A 322 -7.83 -24.35 -8.98
CA SER A 322 -9.16 -23.95 -8.53
C SER A 322 -10.01 -23.35 -9.65
N MET A 323 -11.33 -23.54 -9.54
CA MET A 323 -12.32 -22.83 -10.34
C MET A 323 -12.57 -21.42 -9.81
N VAL A 324 -12.37 -21.21 -8.51
CA VAL A 324 -12.54 -19.91 -7.84
C VAL A 324 -11.16 -19.28 -7.62
N LYS A 325 -10.98 -18.10 -8.21
CA LYS A 325 -9.78 -17.26 -8.08
C LYS A 325 -10.15 -15.98 -7.35
N LEU A 326 -10.52 -16.11 -6.07
CA LEU A 326 -10.98 -15.00 -5.25
C LEU A 326 -9.83 -14.04 -4.94
N SER A 327 -9.99 -12.78 -5.35
CA SER A 327 -8.96 -11.76 -5.17
C SER A 327 -9.54 -10.35 -5.19
N PRO A 328 -8.85 -9.34 -4.63
CA PRO A 328 -9.26 -7.96 -4.80
C PRO A 328 -9.09 -7.47 -6.24
N ASP A 329 -10.02 -6.63 -6.69
CA ASP A 329 -9.95 -5.85 -7.92
C ASP A 329 -9.74 -4.39 -7.57
N ASN A 330 -8.59 -3.83 -7.95
CA ASN A 330 -8.29 -2.43 -7.71
C ASN A 330 -7.99 -1.64 -8.99
N GLN A 331 -7.77 -2.30 -10.12
CA GLN A 331 -7.51 -1.67 -11.41
C GLN A 331 -8.72 -1.81 -12.36
N ASN A 332 -9.09 -0.73 -13.05
CA ASN A 332 -10.20 -0.66 -13.99
C ASN A 332 -9.87 0.13 -15.26
N PRO A 333 -9.95 -0.42 -16.43
CA PRO A 333 -9.51 -1.73 -16.84
C PRO A 333 -7.99 -1.78 -16.86
N GLY A 334 -7.39 -2.92 -16.80
CA GLY A 334 -5.94 -3.05 -16.78
C GLY A 334 -5.43 -4.27 -17.50
N TRP A 335 -4.13 -4.28 -17.69
CA TRP A 335 -3.40 -5.41 -18.27
C TRP A 335 -3.13 -6.50 -17.24
N GLN A 336 -3.39 -6.19 -15.98
CA GLN A 336 -3.21 -7.09 -14.87
C GLN A 336 -4.50 -7.87 -14.62
N ALA A 337 -4.40 -8.93 -13.86
CA ALA A 337 -5.55 -9.72 -13.44
C ALA A 337 -6.40 -9.01 -12.37
N GLY A 338 -6.72 -7.73 -12.61
CA GLY A 338 -7.55 -6.89 -11.76
C GLY A 338 -6.85 -6.24 -10.57
N TYR A 339 -5.56 -6.50 -10.35
CA TYR A 339 -4.81 -5.97 -9.21
C TYR A 339 -3.48 -5.33 -9.61
N GLU A 340 -3.21 -4.16 -9.05
CA GLU A 340 -1.92 -3.45 -9.13
C GLU A 340 -1.57 -2.93 -7.73
N PRO A 341 -0.40 -3.30 -7.16
CA PRO A 341 -0.06 -2.99 -5.77
C PRO A 341 0.12 -1.50 -5.47
N SER A 342 0.35 -0.65 -6.47
CA SER A 342 0.45 0.79 -6.28
C SER A 342 -0.90 1.49 -6.08
N PHE A 343 -2.03 0.84 -6.40
CA PHE A 343 -3.36 1.42 -6.17
C PHE A 343 -3.81 1.21 -4.74
N GLU A 344 -4.38 2.25 -4.17
CA GLU A 344 -4.78 2.30 -2.77
C GLU A 344 -6.30 2.31 -2.57
N SER A 345 -7.02 1.66 -3.49
CA SER A 345 -8.46 1.44 -3.39
C SER A 345 -8.83 0.05 -3.91
N ILE A 346 -9.97 -0.47 -3.46
CA ILE A 346 -10.57 -1.71 -3.95
C ILE A 346 -11.98 -1.40 -4.44
N GLY A 347 -12.30 -1.86 -5.66
CA GLY A 347 -13.61 -1.73 -6.26
C GLY A 347 -14.53 -2.89 -5.90
N THR A 348 -14.00 -4.09 -5.90
CA THR A 348 -14.73 -5.31 -5.57
C THR A 348 -13.75 -6.45 -5.26
N PHE A 349 -14.27 -7.58 -4.79
CA PHE A 349 -13.57 -8.85 -4.68
C PHE A 349 -14.20 -9.81 -5.66
N SER A 350 -13.52 -10.15 -6.77
CA SER A 350 -14.08 -11.03 -7.78
C SER A 350 -13.61 -12.48 -7.63
N HIS A 351 -14.38 -13.40 -8.23
CA HIS A 351 -14.18 -14.84 -8.11
C HIS A 351 -13.53 -15.44 -9.35
N ILE A 352 -13.37 -14.64 -10.41
CA ILE A 352 -12.75 -15.03 -11.67
C ILE A 352 -11.74 -13.95 -12.03
N HIS A 353 -10.45 -14.28 -11.98
CA HIS A 353 -9.35 -13.43 -12.41
C HIS A 353 -8.74 -13.98 -13.68
N GLU A 354 -9.43 -13.78 -14.79
CA GLU A 354 -9.02 -14.17 -16.14
C GLU A 354 -9.17 -12.98 -17.10
N TRP A 355 -8.41 -12.95 -18.16
CA TRP A 355 -8.42 -11.82 -19.10
C TRP A 355 -9.70 -11.71 -19.90
N THR A 356 -10.29 -12.87 -20.22
CA THR A 356 -11.44 -12.98 -21.13
C THR A 356 -12.73 -13.35 -20.44
N MET A 357 -12.67 -13.68 -19.16
CA MET A 357 -13.81 -14.05 -18.34
C MET A 357 -13.78 -13.22 -17.07
N ALA A 358 -14.89 -12.57 -16.79
CA ALA A 358 -15.04 -11.82 -15.56
C ALA A 358 -16.49 -11.93 -15.04
N GLY A 359 -16.68 -11.58 -13.83
CA GLY A 359 -18.00 -11.55 -13.22
C GLY A 359 -18.00 -12.06 -11.80
N LEU A 360 -19.10 -11.81 -11.14
CA LEU A 360 -19.37 -12.03 -9.75
C LEU A 360 -18.32 -11.34 -8.85
N GLY A 361 -18.42 -10.04 -8.79
CA GLY A 361 -17.73 -9.20 -7.85
C GLY A 361 -18.55 -8.97 -6.60
N ILE A 362 -17.92 -8.96 -5.44
CA ILE A 362 -18.60 -8.80 -4.15
C ILE A 362 -17.89 -7.77 -3.32
N MET A 363 -18.66 -6.85 -2.75
CA MET A 363 -18.11 -5.75 -1.97
C MET A 363 -18.94 -5.48 -0.73
N PRO A 364 -18.36 -5.52 0.48
CA PRO A 364 -19.04 -5.07 1.67
C PRO A 364 -19.03 -3.54 1.75
N VAL A 365 -20.17 -2.96 2.02
CA VAL A 365 -20.37 -1.51 2.13
C VAL A 365 -21.36 -1.17 3.24
N ASN A 366 -21.46 0.10 3.59
CA ASN A 366 -22.52 0.66 4.43
C ASN A 366 -22.89 2.06 3.93
N GLY A 367 -23.91 2.67 4.54
CA GLY A 367 -24.37 4.00 4.16
C GLY A 367 -25.27 4.00 2.92
N PRO A 368 -25.34 5.11 2.16
CA PRO A 368 -26.21 5.23 1.00
C PRO A 368 -25.96 4.16 -0.07
N LEU A 369 -27.03 3.64 -0.68
CA LEU A 369 -26.91 2.68 -1.78
C LEU A 369 -26.21 3.32 -2.98
N LYS A 370 -25.22 2.62 -3.51
CA LYS A 370 -24.48 2.97 -4.71
C LYS A 370 -24.38 1.73 -5.59
N THR A 371 -24.37 1.89 -6.92
CA THR A 371 -24.53 0.79 -7.87
C THR A 371 -23.38 0.61 -8.85
N LYS A 372 -22.31 1.37 -8.69
CA LYS A 372 -21.15 1.31 -9.59
C LYS A 372 -19.89 0.99 -8.84
N ILE A 373 -19.05 0.14 -9.41
CA ILE A 373 -17.69 -0.15 -8.91
C ILE A 373 -16.83 1.14 -8.93
N GLY A 374 -16.99 1.97 -9.96
CA GLY A 374 -16.22 3.21 -10.10
C GLY A 374 -14.80 3.01 -10.64
N ASP A 375 -14.14 4.12 -10.93
CA ASP A 375 -12.76 4.14 -11.43
C ASP A 375 -11.77 4.14 -10.25
N GLN A 376 -10.54 3.62 -10.45
CA GLN A 376 -9.49 3.65 -9.43
C GLN A 376 -8.90 5.04 -9.24
N SER A 377 -9.05 5.94 -10.22
CA SER A 377 -8.49 7.29 -10.15
C SER A 377 -9.26 8.17 -9.18
N ILE A 378 -8.52 8.80 -8.24
CA ILE A 378 -9.10 9.79 -7.32
C ILE A 378 -9.63 11.04 -8.06
N PHE A 379 -9.15 11.29 -9.28
CA PHE A 379 -9.60 12.41 -10.11
C PHE A 379 -10.90 12.14 -10.87
N LYS A 380 -11.33 10.88 -10.94
CA LYS A 380 -12.55 10.44 -11.61
C LYS A 380 -13.61 10.00 -10.59
N LYS A 381 -14.08 10.95 -9.79
CA LYS A 381 -15.11 10.66 -8.77
C LYS A 381 -16.48 10.44 -9.41
N ASP A 382 -17.07 9.28 -9.13
CA ASP A 382 -18.48 8.98 -9.41
C ASP A 382 -19.23 8.91 -8.06
N THR A 383 -20.28 9.70 -7.90
CA THR A 383 -21.10 9.72 -6.67
C THR A 383 -21.82 8.39 -6.41
N LEU A 384 -22.01 7.59 -7.46
CA LEU A 384 -22.61 6.26 -7.39
C LEU A 384 -21.58 5.14 -7.21
N SER A 385 -20.30 5.47 -7.11
CA SER A 385 -19.24 4.49 -6.87
C SER A 385 -19.23 4.01 -5.43
N TYR A 386 -19.22 2.70 -5.25
CA TYR A 386 -19.03 2.04 -3.96
C TYR A 386 -17.58 1.57 -3.71
N ARG A 387 -16.63 1.93 -4.58
CA ARG A 387 -15.19 1.70 -4.35
C ARG A 387 -14.76 2.31 -3.02
N SER A 388 -13.87 1.63 -2.31
CA SER A 388 -13.29 2.12 -1.07
C SER A 388 -11.79 2.31 -1.19
N LEU A 389 -11.28 3.36 -0.58
CA LEU A 389 -9.88 3.45 -0.22
C LEU A 389 -9.54 2.34 0.80
N ILE A 390 -8.27 1.93 0.81
CA ILE A 390 -7.75 0.95 1.76
C ILE A 390 -6.56 1.52 2.54
N ASP A 391 -6.36 1.01 3.74
CA ASP A 391 -5.09 1.16 4.42
C ASP A 391 -4.11 0.11 3.89
N LYS A 392 -3.16 0.53 3.05
CA LYS A 392 -2.15 -0.38 2.47
C LYS A 392 -1.30 -1.11 3.49
N GLN A 393 -1.15 -0.58 4.70
CA GLN A 393 -0.43 -1.25 5.78
C GLN A 393 -1.25 -2.35 6.44
N SER A 394 -2.57 -2.28 6.35
CA SER A 394 -3.47 -3.34 6.81
C SER A 394 -3.59 -4.49 5.82
N GLU A 395 -3.12 -4.29 4.57
CA GLU A 395 -3.21 -5.30 3.51
C GLU A 395 -2.28 -6.47 3.82
N GLU A 396 -2.86 -7.64 3.94
CA GLU A 396 -2.17 -8.89 4.21
C GLU A 396 -2.52 -9.91 3.13
N ALA A 397 -1.50 -10.45 2.48
CA ALA A 397 -1.66 -11.47 1.43
C ALA A 397 -0.72 -12.63 1.74
N LYS A 398 -1.31 -13.78 2.05
CA LYS A 398 -0.61 -15.02 2.40
C LYS A 398 -1.20 -16.18 1.63
N VAL A 399 -0.51 -17.31 1.62
CA VAL A 399 -1.06 -18.53 1.05
C VAL A 399 -2.40 -18.88 1.71
N GLY A 400 -3.46 -18.88 0.89
CA GLY A 400 -4.82 -19.19 1.34
C GLY A 400 -5.53 -18.08 2.13
N TYR A 401 -4.98 -16.88 2.21
CA TYR A 401 -5.60 -15.77 2.95
C TYR A 401 -5.27 -14.41 2.37
N TYR A 402 -6.28 -13.55 2.31
CA TYR A 402 -6.13 -12.12 2.00
C TYR A 402 -6.97 -11.28 2.96
N LYS A 403 -6.47 -10.10 3.32
CA LYS A 403 -7.16 -9.13 4.19
C LYS A 403 -6.86 -7.70 3.77
N ALA A 404 -7.86 -6.83 3.86
CA ALA A 404 -7.69 -5.37 3.75
C ALA A 404 -8.74 -4.63 4.61
N ASP A 405 -8.37 -3.45 5.10
CA ASP A 405 -9.29 -2.53 5.78
C ASP A 405 -9.82 -1.49 4.77
N LEU A 406 -11.12 -1.53 4.52
CA LEU A 406 -11.85 -0.61 3.65
C LEU A 406 -12.16 0.67 4.44
N THR A 407 -11.34 1.70 4.24
CA THR A 407 -11.32 2.87 5.14
C THR A 407 -12.54 3.76 4.99
N ASP A 408 -13.14 3.83 3.79
CA ASP A 408 -14.34 4.66 3.55
C ASP A 408 -15.58 4.11 4.26
N TYR A 409 -15.58 2.82 4.59
CA TYR A 409 -16.68 2.12 5.24
C TYR A 409 -16.35 1.66 6.67
N ASN A 410 -15.09 1.77 7.09
CA ASN A 410 -14.59 1.19 8.33
C ASN A 410 -14.94 -0.31 8.44
N ILE A 411 -14.69 -1.06 7.36
CA ILE A 411 -14.97 -2.49 7.24
C ILE A 411 -13.65 -3.24 7.03
N LYS A 412 -13.43 -4.29 7.83
CA LYS A 412 -12.36 -5.26 7.56
C LYS A 412 -12.91 -6.38 6.70
N ALA A 413 -12.27 -6.62 5.54
CA ALA A 413 -12.57 -7.71 4.63
C ALA A 413 -11.47 -8.78 4.70
N GLU A 414 -11.87 -10.04 4.87
CA GLU A 414 -11.00 -11.20 4.94
C GLU A 414 -11.49 -12.26 3.96
N LEU A 415 -10.57 -12.83 3.19
CA LEU A 415 -10.88 -13.77 2.10
C LEU A 415 -10.10 -15.07 2.26
N THR A 416 -10.75 -16.19 1.96
CA THR A 416 -10.13 -17.49 1.74
C THR A 416 -10.93 -18.26 0.69
N SER A 417 -10.38 -19.35 0.16
CA SER A 417 -11.10 -20.16 -0.83
C SER A 417 -10.76 -21.64 -0.74
N THR A 418 -11.66 -22.46 -1.28
CA THR A 418 -11.42 -23.84 -1.64
C THR A 418 -11.32 -23.97 -3.15
N THR A 419 -11.20 -25.17 -3.67
CA THR A 419 -11.13 -25.42 -5.13
C THR A 419 -12.35 -24.88 -5.88
N ARG A 420 -13.55 -24.84 -5.25
CA ARG A 420 -14.80 -24.48 -5.91
C ARG A 420 -15.60 -23.38 -5.22
N CYS A 421 -15.21 -22.96 -4.03
CA CYS A 421 -15.95 -21.97 -3.26
C CYS A 421 -15.03 -20.88 -2.73
N GLY A 422 -15.44 -19.64 -2.88
CA GLY A 422 -14.92 -18.51 -2.15
C GLY A 422 -15.60 -18.37 -0.79
N PHE A 423 -14.88 -17.94 0.21
CA PHE A 423 -15.39 -17.62 1.54
C PHE A 423 -14.88 -16.26 1.97
N GLN A 424 -15.78 -15.37 2.35
CA GLN A 424 -15.45 -14.02 2.76
C GLN A 424 -16.07 -13.72 4.12
N ARG A 425 -15.33 -13.00 4.95
CA ARG A 425 -15.75 -12.55 6.27
C ARG A 425 -15.56 -11.04 6.37
N TYR A 426 -16.64 -10.36 6.72
CA TYR A 426 -16.66 -8.91 6.84
C TYR A 426 -16.97 -8.49 8.27
N SER A 427 -16.10 -7.65 8.85
CA SER A 427 -16.35 -7.01 10.13
C SER A 427 -16.81 -5.58 9.89
N TYR A 428 -18.08 -5.31 10.15
CA TYR A 428 -18.73 -4.01 9.99
C TYR A 428 -18.68 -3.19 11.28
N PRO A 429 -18.79 -1.86 11.20
CA PRO A 429 -19.24 -1.08 12.35
C PRO A 429 -20.69 -1.43 12.70
N PRO A 430 -21.16 -1.17 13.95
CA PRO A 430 -22.56 -1.39 14.31
C PRO A 430 -23.49 -0.53 13.45
N GLY A 431 -24.50 -1.13 12.81
CA GLY A 431 -25.44 -0.41 11.94
C GLY A 431 -26.60 -1.28 11.44
N THR A 432 -27.54 -0.66 10.74
CA THR A 432 -28.65 -1.35 10.05
C THR A 432 -28.57 -1.22 8.53
N ASP A 433 -27.54 -0.56 8.04
CA ASP A 433 -27.25 -0.27 6.64
C ASP A 433 -26.02 -1.03 6.12
N SER A 434 -25.60 -2.05 6.86
CA SER A 434 -24.53 -2.95 6.47
C SER A 434 -24.99 -3.81 5.30
N ARG A 435 -24.24 -3.77 4.20
CA ARG A 435 -24.69 -4.32 2.92
C ARG A 435 -23.57 -5.09 2.24
N VAL A 436 -23.92 -6.17 1.56
CA VAL A 436 -23.06 -6.90 0.62
C VAL A 436 -23.59 -6.63 -0.78
N MET A 437 -22.75 -6.01 -1.62
CA MET A 437 -23.01 -5.76 -3.03
C MET A 437 -22.54 -6.95 -3.84
N ILE A 438 -23.34 -7.40 -4.80
CA ILE A 438 -23.03 -8.47 -5.75
C ILE A 438 -23.17 -7.88 -7.16
N ASP A 439 -22.06 -7.78 -7.90
CA ASP A 439 -22.02 -7.14 -9.22
C ASP A 439 -21.65 -8.16 -10.30
N LEU A 440 -22.42 -8.18 -11.38
CA LEU A 440 -22.20 -9.06 -12.52
C LEU A 440 -21.31 -8.40 -13.60
N LYS A 441 -21.05 -7.08 -13.49
CA LYS A 441 -20.24 -6.33 -14.47
C LYS A 441 -18.91 -5.90 -13.85
N VAL A 442 -18.06 -6.86 -13.57
CA VAL A 442 -16.71 -6.60 -13.02
C VAL A 442 -15.78 -6.11 -14.14
N PRO A 443 -14.96 -5.08 -13.91
CA PRO A 443 -13.94 -4.65 -14.85
C PRO A 443 -12.94 -5.77 -15.17
N SER A 444 -12.61 -5.91 -16.45
CA SER A 444 -11.65 -6.90 -16.94
C SER A 444 -10.81 -6.31 -18.08
N GLU A 445 -9.67 -6.94 -18.40
CA GLU A 445 -8.80 -6.49 -19.50
C GLU A 445 -9.56 -6.49 -20.83
N TYR A 446 -10.23 -7.58 -21.16
CA TYR A 446 -11.08 -7.67 -22.33
C TYR A 446 -12.52 -7.44 -21.92
N ARG A 447 -13.11 -6.35 -22.44
CA ARG A 447 -14.49 -6.00 -22.17
C ARG A 447 -15.43 -7.12 -22.60
N PHE A 448 -16.44 -7.39 -21.80
CA PHE A 448 -17.51 -8.33 -22.09
C PHE A 448 -18.87 -7.64 -22.02
N ASP A 449 -19.83 -8.19 -22.77
CA ASP A 449 -21.23 -7.80 -22.66
C ASP A 449 -21.99 -8.87 -21.88
N ILE A 450 -22.95 -8.46 -21.07
CA ILE A 450 -23.92 -9.36 -20.48
C ILE A 450 -25.05 -9.50 -21.50
N LEU A 451 -25.25 -10.71 -22.02
CA LEU A 451 -26.33 -10.99 -22.98
C LEU A 451 -27.66 -11.21 -22.28
N GLU A 452 -27.62 -11.85 -21.13
CA GLU A 452 -28.79 -12.16 -20.30
C GLU A 452 -28.29 -12.48 -18.89
N ALA A 453 -29.02 -12.04 -17.88
CA ALA A 453 -28.73 -12.42 -16.51
C ALA A 453 -29.97 -12.51 -15.63
N LYS A 454 -29.87 -13.36 -14.61
CA LYS A 454 -30.94 -13.56 -13.63
C LYS A 454 -30.34 -13.72 -12.23
N ILE A 455 -30.94 -13.07 -11.25
CA ILE A 455 -30.58 -13.15 -9.83
C ILE A 455 -31.89 -13.44 -9.05
N ASN A 456 -31.89 -14.44 -8.17
CA ASN A 456 -33.02 -14.81 -7.32
C ASN A 456 -32.58 -14.90 -5.86
N ARG A 457 -33.34 -14.28 -4.96
CA ARG A 457 -33.29 -14.61 -3.54
C ARG A 457 -34.22 -15.82 -3.30
N VAL A 458 -33.60 -17.00 -3.11
CA VAL A 458 -34.35 -18.26 -2.99
C VAL A 458 -34.71 -18.62 -1.54
N SER A 459 -34.07 -17.96 -0.57
CA SER A 459 -34.41 -18.10 0.86
C SER A 459 -33.96 -16.88 1.66
N SER A 460 -34.21 -16.88 2.98
CA SER A 460 -33.75 -15.83 3.87
C SER A 460 -32.21 -15.68 3.90
N ARG A 461 -31.43 -16.67 3.43
CA ARG A 461 -29.96 -16.69 3.50
C ARG A 461 -29.27 -17.01 2.17
N ARG A 462 -30.02 -17.22 1.09
CA ARG A 462 -29.47 -17.74 -0.15
C ARG A 462 -29.94 -16.95 -1.37
N ILE A 463 -28.99 -16.63 -2.23
CA ILE A 463 -29.16 -16.00 -3.55
C ILE A 463 -28.59 -16.95 -4.59
N GLU A 464 -29.24 -17.11 -5.71
CA GLU A 464 -28.81 -17.88 -6.87
C GLU A 464 -28.94 -17.07 -8.13
N GLY A 465 -28.13 -17.38 -9.13
CA GLY A 465 -28.27 -16.69 -10.40
C GLY A 465 -27.35 -17.23 -11.49
N TYR A 466 -27.44 -16.58 -12.63
CA TYR A 466 -26.54 -16.78 -13.74
C TYR A 466 -26.33 -15.49 -14.53
N SER A 467 -25.22 -15.44 -15.27
CA SER A 467 -24.89 -14.40 -16.23
C SER A 467 -24.33 -15.01 -17.49
N LYS A 468 -25.04 -14.82 -18.63
CA LYS A 468 -24.54 -15.16 -19.96
C LYS A 468 -23.71 -13.99 -20.47
N GLN A 469 -22.47 -14.23 -20.76
CA GLN A 469 -21.49 -13.21 -21.12
C GLN A 469 -20.84 -13.50 -22.46
N GLN A 470 -20.45 -12.44 -23.15
CA GLN A 470 -19.73 -12.50 -24.41
C GLN A 470 -18.53 -11.56 -24.40
N SER A 471 -17.31 -12.08 -24.55
CA SER A 471 -16.11 -11.30 -24.82
C SER A 471 -15.85 -11.24 -26.32
N LYS A 472 -15.72 -10.02 -26.86
CA LYS A 472 -15.56 -9.82 -28.32
C LYS A 472 -14.10 -9.90 -28.73
N LYS A 473 -13.78 -10.71 -29.73
CA LYS A 473 -12.49 -10.77 -30.44
C LYS A 473 -11.27 -10.65 -29.53
N VAL A 474 -11.05 -11.65 -28.69
CA VAL A 474 -9.86 -11.73 -27.85
C VAL A 474 -8.63 -12.04 -28.71
N TRP A 475 -7.45 -11.65 -28.22
CA TRP A 475 -6.18 -11.74 -28.95
C TRP A 475 -5.83 -13.13 -29.51
N SER A 476 -6.33 -14.19 -28.91
CA SER A 476 -6.09 -15.58 -29.31
C SER A 476 -7.11 -16.14 -30.30
N SER A 477 -8.14 -15.37 -30.66
CA SER A 477 -9.24 -15.82 -31.52
C SER A 477 -9.91 -14.66 -32.24
N ASP A 478 -10.25 -14.85 -33.50
CA ASP A 478 -11.05 -13.90 -34.28
C ASP A 478 -12.57 -14.00 -34.02
N VAL A 479 -12.99 -14.93 -33.17
CA VAL A 479 -14.39 -15.14 -32.81
C VAL A 479 -14.69 -14.64 -31.40
N ASN A 480 -15.95 -14.32 -31.15
CA ASN A 480 -16.43 -14.00 -29.80
C ASN A 480 -16.34 -15.24 -28.91
N GLN A 481 -16.11 -15.01 -27.63
CA GLN A 481 -16.15 -16.07 -26.62
C GLN A 481 -17.42 -15.92 -25.80
N ASP A 482 -18.28 -16.93 -25.87
CA ASP A 482 -19.55 -17.00 -25.14
C ASP A 482 -19.39 -17.96 -23.96
N TYR A 483 -19.83 -17.54 -22.79
CA TYR A 483 -19.82 -18.38 -21.60
C TYR A 483 -20.95 -18.01 -20.66
N VAL A 484 -21.29 -18.92 -19.76
CA VAL A 484 -22.30 -18.71 -18.71
C VAL A 484 -21.68 -18.95 -17.35
N ILE A 485 -21.82 -17.97 -16.47
CA ILE A 485 -21.45 -18.11 -15.06
C ILE A 485 -22.74 -18.39 -14.28
N TYR A 486 -22.78 -19.53 -13.60
CA TYR A 486 -23.78 -19.84 -12.59
C TYR A 486 -23.19 -19.61 -11.22
N PHE A 487 -24.00 -19.14 -10.27
CA PHE A 487 -23.53 -18.89 -8.92
C PHE A 487 -24.57 -19.16 -7.86
N VAL A 488 -24.08 -19.51 -6.68
CA VAL A 488 -24.84 -19.66 -5.43
C VAL A 488 -24.13 -18.89 -4.34
N ILE A 489 -24.88 -18.09 -3.60
CA ILE A 489 -24.36 -17.26 -2.51
C ILE A 489 -25.15 -17.60 -1.25
N GLU A 490 -24.44 -17.95 -0.15
CA GLU A 490 -25.05 -18.23 1.14
C GLU A 490 -24.45 -17.36 2.24
N PHE A 491 -25.31 -16.80 3.08
CA PHE A 491 -24.96 -15.99 4.23
C PHE A 491 -25.11 -16.76 5.54
N ASP A 492 -24.31 -16.43 6.55
CA ASP A 492 -24.40 -17.02 7.89
C ASP A 492 -25.62 -16.56 8.68
N ARG A 493 -26.37 -15.57 8.15
CA ARG A 493 -27.54 -14.95 8.78
C ARG A 493 -28.63 -14.58 7.77
N ASP A 494 -29.80 -14.25 8.30
CA ASP A 494 -30.93 -13.84 7.47
C ASP A 494 -30.69 -12.46 6.85
N ILE A 495 -31.01 -12.35 5.58
CA ILE A 495 -31.04 -11.11 4.81
C ILE A 495 -32.24 -10.29 5.30
N MET A 496 -31.98 -9.10 5.82
CA MET A 496 -32.99 -8.20 6.33
C MET A 496 -33.76 -7.51 5.19
N ASN A 497 -33.00 -7.03 4.19
CA ASN A 497 -33.54 -6.40 2.98
C ASN A 497 -32.74 -6.87 1.76
N PHE A 498 -33.45 -7.04 0.63
CA PHE A 498 -32.89 -7.48 -0.64
C PHE A 498 -33.42 -6.62 -1.77
N GLY A 499 -32.59 -6.36 -2.74
CA GLY A 499 -32.93 -5.69 -3.98
C GLY A 499 -31.77 -5.73 -4.95
N GLY A 500 -31.90 -5.02 -6.06
CA GLY A 500 -30.84 -4.95 -7.04
C GLY A 500 -30.94 -3.75 -7.96
N TRP A 501 -30.16 -3.79 -9.01
CA TRP A 501 -30.19 -2.77 -10.06
C TRP A 501 -30.01 -3.39 -11.44
N VAL A 502 -30.67 -2.77 -12.39
CA VAL A 502 -30.48 -2.98 -13.84
C VAL A 502 -30.21 -1.59 -14.44
N ASN A 503 -29.02 -1.37 -14.95
CA ASN A 503 -28.58 -0.05 -15.41
C ASN A 503 -28.70 1.02 -14.31
N ASN A 504 -29.60 2.00 -14.46
CA ASN A 504 -29.83 3.05 -13.47
C ASN A 504 -31.09 2.83 -12.62
N GLU A 505 -31.83 1.73 -12.85
CA GLU A 505 -33.07 1.41 -12.14
C GLU A 505 -32.78 0.53 -10.91
N ILE A 506 -33.35 0.91 -9.76
CA ILE A 506 -33.28 0.13 -8.53
C ILE A 506 -34.55 -0.69 -8.42
N LEU A 507 -34.42 -2.00 -8.21
CA LEU A 507 -35.49 -2.97 -8.10
C LEU A 507 -35.51 -3.57 -6.68
N ASN A 508 -36.70 -3.63 -6.08
CA ASN A 508 -36.90 -4.21 -4.75
C ASN A 508 -37.71 -5.51 -4.89
N GLU A 509 -37.26 -6.40 -5.76
CA GLU A 509 -37.89 -7.65 -6.12
C GLU A 509 -37.03 -8.84 -5.73
N GLU A 510 -37.65 -9.98 -5.40
CA GLU A 510 -36.93 -11.22 -5.06
C GLU A 510 -36.25 -11.86 -6.28
N GLU A 511 -36.74 -11.57 -7.47
CA GLU A 511 -36.21 -11.99 -8.76
C GLU A 511 -35.90 -10.78 -9.64
N ILE A 512 -34.65 -10.70 -10.13
CA ILE A 512 -34.17 -9.65 -11.02
C ILE A 512 -33.70 -10.31 -12.31
N TYR A 513 -34.28 -9.92 -13.44
CA TYR A 513 -33.98 -10.45 -14.77
C TYR A 513 -33.76 -9.32 -15.76
N ALA A 514 -32.76 -9.46 -16.63
CA ALA A 514 -32.53 -8.52 -17.71
C ALA A 514 -31.89 -9.19 -18.93
N GLU A 515 -32.26 -8.69 -20.11
CA GLU A 515 -31.63 -8.97 -21.39
C GLU A 515 -30.73 -7.78 -21.76
N SER A 516 -29.47 -8.05 -22.10
CA SER A 516 -28.48 -7.08 -22.54
C SER A 516 -28.30 -5.85 -21.61
N PRO A 517 -28.28 -6.01 -20.28
CA PRO A 517 -28.05 -4.88 -19.40
C PRO A 517 -26.59 -4.36 -19.56
N GLU A 518 -26.41 -3.05 -19.43
CA GLU A 518 -25.08 -2.45 -19.37
C GLU A 518 -24.37 -2.80 -18.05
N ILE A 519 -25.10 -2.67 -16.93
CA ILE A 519 -24.72 -3.11 -15.59
C ILE A 519 -25.89 -3.79 -14.89
N MET A 520 -25.60 -4.80 -14.09
CA MET A 520 -26.61 -5.49 -13.28
C MET A 520 -25.98 -6.09 -12.03
N GLY A 521 -26.70 -6.03 -10.93
CA GLY A 521 -26.29 -6.62 -9.67
C GLY A 521 -27.43 -6.64 -8.65
N CYS A 522 -27.10 -7.13 -7.45
CA CYS A 522 -28.01 -7.11 -6.31
C CYS A 522 -27.29 -6.74 -5.01
N PHE A 523 -28.05 -6.49 -3.96
CA PHE A 523 -27.54 -6.25 -2.63
C PHE A 523 -28.35 -7.01 -1.59
N ALA A 524 -27.66 -7.42 -0.52
CA ALA A 524 -28.27 -7.98 0.68
C ALA A 524 -27.89 -7.12 1.88
N GLU A 525 -28.86 -6.70 2.69
CA GLU A 525 -28.67 -5.86 3.88
C GLU A 525 -28.80 -6.67 5.18
N PHE A 526 -28.02 -6.26 6.18
CA PHE A 526 -27.89 -6.95 7.45
C PHE A 526 -27.91 -5.98 8.64
N ASP A 527 -28.48 -6.42 9.75
CA ASP A 527 -28.36 -5.74 11.04
C ASP A 527 -27.06 -6.18 11.74
N THR A 528 -26.11 -5.27 11.87
CA THR A 528 -24.81 -5.51 12.51
C THR A 528 -24.67 -4.85 13.88
N ARG A 529 -25.75 -4.30 14.45
CA ARG A 529 -25.71 -3.62 15.76
C ARG A 529 -25.28 -4.55 16.91
N ARG A 530 -25.65 -5.81 16.88
CA ARG A 530 -25.32 -6.80 17.91
C ARG A 530 -24.19 -7.74 17.50
N ASN A 531 -24.20 -8.20 16.27
CA ASN A 531 -23.17 -9.04 15.71
C ASN A 531 -22.63 -8.39 14.42
N GLN A 532 -21.44 -7.85 14.50
CA GLN A 532 -20.80 -7.06 13.46
C GLN A 532 -20.19 -7.90 12.32
N VAL A 533 -20.11 -9.22 12.48
CA VAL A 533 -19.48 -10.09 11.49
C VAL A 533 -20.53 -10.71 10.57
N VAL A 534 -20.38 -10.53 9.26
CA VAL A 534 -21.16 -11.22 8.21
C VAL A 534 -20.22 -12.14 7.45
N GLN A 535 -20.62 -13.41 7.31
CA GLN A 535 -19.87 -14.42 6.55
C GLN A 535 -20.65 -14.82 5.30
N VAL A 536 -19.92 -14.99 4.21
CA VAL A 536 -20.48 -15.25 2.89
C VAL A 536 -19.73 -16.37 2.21
N ARG A 537 -20.46 -17.35 1.66
CA ARG A 537 -19.92 -18.43 0.83
C ARG A 537 -20.42 -18.28 -0.59
N PHE A 538 -19.56 -18.56 -1.55
CA PHE A 538 -19.83 -18.51 -2.97
C PHE A 538 -19.38 -19.79 -3.65
N GLY A 539 -20.21 -20.31 -4.48
CA GLY A 539 -19.88 -21.44 -5.35
C GLY A 539 -20.41 -21.23 -6.76
#